data_170a6079530853bdfc4308d0d338579a
#
_entry.id   170a6079530853bdfc4308d0d338579a
#
_cell.length_a   1.000
_cell.length_b   1.000
_cell.length_c   1.000
_cell.angle_alpha   90.00
_cell.angle_beta   90.00
_cell.angle_gamma   90.00
#
_symmetry.space_group_name_H-M   'P 1'
#
loop_
_entity.id
_entity.type
_entity.pdbx_description
1 polymer ?
#
loop_
_entity_poly.entity_id
_entity_poly.type
_entity_poly.pdbx_seq_one_letter_code
_entity_poly.pdbx_strand_id
1 'polypeptide(L)'
;MVLVKMKETAEAYLGEKVTHAVVTVPACEYPVKQWKINDLTNILDFNDAQRQATKDAGTIAGLQVLRIINEPTAAAIAYGLNLKGGESQIIVYDLGGGTFDVSLLAIEDGVFEVLATAGDTHLGGEDFDNRVIDYFVKLYKKKTGTDVTSNLRAMGKLKREVEKAKRTLSSQQSTRIEIESFEEGNDLSETLTRAKFEELNMDLFRKTMKPVEQVLKDANVKKEDIDEVCRMVGSTCAALTRRL
;
A
#
# COMPACT_ATOMS: atom_id res chain seq x y z
N MET A 1 -21.61 2.47 -1.03
CA MET A 1 -21.13 2.49 -2.42
C MET A 1 -19.89 1.59 -2.62
N VAL A 2 -18.78 1.74 -1.88
CA VAL A 2 -17.57 0.90 -2.08
C VAL A 2 -17.86 -0.59 -1.88
N LEU A 3 -18.43 -0.98 -0.74
CA LEU A 3 -18.75 -2.39 -0.44
C LEU A 3 -19.77 -2.99 -1.41
N VAL A 4 -20.75 -2.18 -1.89
CA VAL A 4 -21.68 -2.60 -2.94
C VAL A 4 -20.92 -2.93 -4.23
N LYS A 5 -19.98 -2.08 -4.63
CA LYS A 5 -19.17 -2.30 -5.84
C LYS A 5 -18.28 -3.55 -5.70
N MET A 6 -17.69 -3.76 -4.53
CA MET A 6 -16.89 -4.97 -4.26
C MET A 6 -17.76 -6.23 -4.33
N LYS A 7 -18.96 -6.19 -3.76
CA LYS A 7 -19.94 -7.28 -3.85
C LYS A 7 -20.30 -7.59 -5.30
N GLU A 8 -20.71 -6.57 -6.08
CA GLU A 8 -21.03 -6.74 -7.50
C GLU A 8 -19.87 -7.34 -8.31
N THR A 9 -18.64 -6.91 -8.02
CA THR A 9 -17.44 -7.42 -8.68
C THR A 9 -17.22 -8.89 -8.34
N ALA A 10 -17.38 -9.26 -7.06
CA ALA A 10 -17.27 -10.66 -6.61
C ALA A 10 -18.36 -11.54 -7.22
N GLU A 11 -19.63 -11.08 -7.23
CA GLU A 11 -20.74 -11.79 -7.84
C GLU A 11 -20.55 -11.99 -9.35
N ALA A 12 -20.04 -10.97 -10.05
CA ALA A 12 -19.72 -11.08 -11.47
C ALA A 12 -18.60 -12.10 -11.76
N TYR A 13 -17.62 -12.19 -10.86
CA TYR A 13 -16.51 -13.15 -11.00
C TYR A 13 -16.93 -14.59 -10.68
N LEU A 14 -17.71 -14.77 -9.59
CA LEU A 14 -18.13 -16.11 -9.11
C LEU A 14 -19.33 -16.68 -9.89
N GLY A 15 -20.13 -15.82 -10.51
CA GLY A 15 -21.39 -16.20 -11.18
C GLY A 15 -22.55 -16.51 -10.21
N GLU A 16 -22.37 -16.22 -8.91
CA GLU A 16 -23.38 -16.47 -7.87
C GLU A 16 -23.48 -15.32 -6.89
N LYS A 17 -24.55 -15.30 -6.07
CA LYS A 17 -24.79 -14.23 -5.09
C LYS A 17 -23.84 -14.33 -3.90
N VAL A 18 -23.21 -13.22 -3.55
CA VAL A 18 -22.38 -13.07 -2.37
C VAL A 18 -23.23 -12.48 -1.24
N THR A 19 -23.42 -13.25 -0.17
CA THR A 19 -24.27 -12.91 0.97
C THR A 19 -23.50 -12.64 2.25
N HIS A 20 -22.30 -13.22 2.39
CA HIS A 20 -21.46 -13.15 3.60
C HIS A 20 -20.11 -12.57 3.26
N ALA A 21 -19.51 -11.85 4.23
CA ALA A 21 -18.18 -11.29 4.08
C ALA A 21 -17.40 -11.25 5.40
N VAL A 22 -16.10 -11.37 5.31
CA VAL A 22 -15.14 -10.95 6.33
C VAL A 22 -14.54 -9.64 5.84
N VAL A 23 -14.55 -8.61 6.68
CA VAL A 23 -14.03 -7.29 6.31
C VAL A 23 -12.78 -7.00 7.11
N THR A 24 -11.73 -6.54 6.43
CA THR A 24 -10.49 -6.14 7.08
C THR A 24 -10.50 -4.63 7.36
N VAL A 25 -9.87 -4.25 8.46
CA VAL A 25 -9.73 -2.86 8.89
C VAL A 25 -8.32 -2.63 9.44
N PRO A 26 -7.80 -1.40 9.43
CA PRO A 26 -6.52 -1.09 10.06
C PRO A 26 -6.45 -1.58 11.51
N ALA A 27 -5.26 -1.94 11.96
CA ALA A 27 -5.06 -2.35 13.34
C ALA A 27 -5.17 -1.15 14.28
N CYS A 28 -5.64 -1.40 15.52
CA CYS A 28 -5.59 -0.44 16.60
C CYS A 28 -4.46 -0.82 17.56
N GLU A 29 -3.66 0.13 18.02
CA GLU A 29 -2.71 -0.12 19.08
C GLU A 29 -3.45 -0.30 20.42
N TYR A 30 -3.28 -1.43 21.10
CA TYR A 30 -3.55 -1.60 22.52
C TYR A 30 -2.22 -1.90 23.23
N PRO A 31 -1.86 -1.24 24.29
CA PRO A 31 -2.68 -0.62 25.32
C PRO A 31 -2.60 0.91 25.33
N VAL A 32 -3.63 1.52 25.92
CA VAL A 32 -3.75 2.94 26.23
C VAL A 32 -2.47 3.49 26.90
N LYS A 33 -1.47 3.90 26.13
CA LYS A 33 -0.45 4.80 26.65
C LYS A 33 -1.08 6.18 26.75
N GLN A 34 -0.98 6.78 27.92
CA GLN A 34 -1.50 8.09 28.28
C GLN A 34 -1.45 9.10 27.12
N TRP A 35 -2.63 9.55 26.71
CA TRP A 35 -2.83 10.58 25.72
C TRP A 35 -1.99 11.82 26.04
N LYS A 36 -0.93 12.05 25.31
CA LYS A 36 -0.34 13.38 25.21
C LYS A 36 -1.14 14.14 24.15
N ILE A 37 -1.93 15.09 24.59
CA ILE A 37 -2.89 15.92 23.82
C ILE A 37 -2.25 16.66 22.61
N ASN A 38 -0.94 16.59 22.42
CA ASN A 38 -0.21 17.35 21.43
C ASN A 38 0.25 16.56 20.18
N ASP A 39 -0.10 15.27 20.06
CA ASP A 39 0.28 14.47 18.90
C ASP A 39 -0.93 14.19 18.01
N LEU A 40 -1.28 15.17 17.17
CA LEU A 40 -2.30 15.05 16.10
C LEU A 40 -1.88 14.11 14.95
N THR A 41 -0.73 13.44 15.06
CA THR A 41 -0.14 12.61 14.00
C THR A 41 -0.51 11.13 14.09
N ASN A 42 -1.14 10.67 15.18
CA ASN A 42 -1.49 9.25 15.37
C ASN A 42 -2.98 8.98 15.08
N ILE A 43 -3.44 9.27 13.87
CA ILE A 43 -4.82 8.95 13.39
C ILE A 43 -4.84 7.57 12.68
N LEU A 44 -3.93 6.68 12.99
CA LEU A 44 -3.90 5.34 12.41
C LEU A 44 -4.76 4.32 13.19
N ASP A 45 -5.31 4.70 14.35
CA ASP A 45 -6.09 3.82 15.19
C ASP A 45 -7.54 3.68 14.71
N PHE A 46 -7.90 2.50 14.24
CA PHE A 46 -9.27 2.17 13.85
C PHE A 46 -10.05 1.74 15.09
N ASN A 47 -10.78 2.68 15.68
CA ASN A 47 -11.49 2.49 16.96
C ASN A 47 -12.79 1.65 16.81
N ASP A 48 -13.40 1.27 17.94
CA ASP A 48 -14.60 0.42 17.94
C ASP A 48 -15.80 1.05 17.24
N ALA A 49 -15.96 2.38 17.29
CA ALA A 49 -17.02 3.07 16.56
C ALA A 49 -16.83 2.96 15.04
N GLN A 50 -15.60 3.06 14.54
CA GLN A 50 -15.28 2.87 13.13
C GLN A 50 -15.46 1.40 12.71
N ARG A 51 -15.10 0.43 13.57
CA ARG A 51 -15.35 -0.99 13.34
C ARG A 51 -16.86 -1.26 13.23
N GLN A 52 -17.66 -0.71 14.13
CA GLN A 52 -19.12 -0.83 14.07
C GLN A 52 -19.68 -0.18 12.80
N ALA A 53 -19.26 1.03 12.48
CA ALA A 53 -19.68 1.72 11.25
C ALA A 53 -19.34 0.92 9.97
N THR A 54 -18.18 0.23 9.95
CA THR A 54 -17.79 -0.66 8.85
C THR A 54 -18.73 -1.87 8.75
N LYS A 55 -19.11 -2.45 9.88
CA LYS A 55 -20.07 -3.55 9.95
C LYS A 55 -21.45 -3.11 9.45
N ASP A 56 -21.91 -1.93 9.87
CA ASP A 56 -23.17 -1.34 9.44
C ASP A 56 -23.16 -1.03 7.94
N ALA A 57 -22.05 -0.52 7.40
CA ALA A 57 -21.87 -0.30 5.96
C ALA A 57 -21.94 -1.63 5.16
N GLY A 58 -21.43 -2.74 5.71
CA GLY A 58 -21.58 -4.07 5.14
C GLY A 58 -23.06 -4.49 5.08
N THR A 59 -23.79 -4.28 6.18
CA THR A 59 -25.23 -4.58 6.25
C THR A 59 -26.02 -3.74 5.25
N ILE A 60 -25.73 -2.44 5.12
CA ILE A 60 -26.35 -1.54 4.12
C ILE A 60 -26.05 -2.01 2.70
N ALA A 61 -24.86 -2.58 2.45
CA ALA A 61 -24.50 -3.17 1.16
C ALA A 61 -25.17 -4.53 0.89
N GLY A 62 -26.00 -5.04 1.81
CA GLY A 62 -26.65 -6.34 1.71
C GLY A 62 -25.70 -7.51 1.93
N LEU A 63 -24.69 -7.34 2.79
CA LEU A 63 -23.75 -8.37 3.22
C LEU A 63 -23.96 -8.68 4.69
N GLN A 64 -23.96 -9.96 5.05
CA GLN A 64 -23.82 -10.38 6.43
C GLN A 64 -22.32 -10.38 6.77
N VAL A 65 -21.87 -9.40 7.56
CA VAL A 65 -20.48 -9.33 8.01
C VAL A 65 -20.26 -10.35 9.12
N LEU A 66 -19.57 -11.42 8.79
CA LEU A 66 -19.28 -12.53 9.73
C LEU A 66 -18.26 -12.10 10.79
N ARG A 67 -17.23 -11.37 10.37
CA ARG A 67 -16.16 -10.92 11.25
C ARG A 67 -15.50 -9.65 10.68
N ILE A 68 -15.00 -8.79 11.58
CA ILE A 68 -14.05 -7.72 11.29
C ILE A 68 -12.70 -8.17 11.85
N ILE A 69 -11.66 -8.14 11.04
CA ILE A 69 -10.30 -8.53 11.43
C ILE A 69 -9.31 -7.43 11.07
N ASN A 70 -8.17 -7.39 11.75
CA ASN A 70 -7.13 -6.42 11.45
C ASN A 70 -6.43 -6.80 10.13
N GLU A 71 -6.12 -5.79 9.30
CA GLU A 71 -5.43 -5.97 8.02
C GLU A 71 -4.11 -6.74 8.16
N PRO A 72 -3.20 -6.39 9.11
CA PRO A 72 -1.96 -7.15 9.28
C PRO A 72 -2.19 -8.60 9.72
N THR A 73 -3.22 -8.87 10.54
CA THR A 73 -3.61 -10.24 10.91
C THR A 73 -4.10 -11.02 9.69
N ALA A 74 -4.94 -10.39 8.84
CA ALA A 74 -5.41 -11.01 7.60
C ALA A 74 -4.25 -11.34 6.66
N ALA A 75 -3.27 -10.44 6.56
CA ALA A 75 -2.06 -10.66 5.78
C ALA A 75 -1.28 -11.87 6.29
N ALA A 76 -1.01 -11.95 7.59
CA ALA A 76 -0.29 -13.05 8.20
C ALA A 76 -1.02 -14.40 7.96
N ILE A 77 -2.34 -14.42 8.08
CA ILE A 77 -3.17 -15.62 7.78
C ILE A 77 -3.05 -16.00 6.29
N ALA A 78 -3.14 -15.04 5.38
CA ALA A 78 -3.05 -15.28 3.94
C ALA A 78 -1.68 -15.87 3.53
N TYR A 79 -0.62 -15.54 4.24
CA TYR A 79 0.71 -16.13 4.06
C TYR A 79 0.89 -17.47 4.78
N GLY A 80 -0.14 -17.97 5.47
CA GLY A 80 -0.11 -19.25 6.17
C GLY A 80 0.75 -19.26 7.42
N LEU A 81 1.03 -18.12 8.01
CA LEU A 81 1.92 -17.98 9.16
C LEU A 81 1.28 -18.56 10.45
N ASN A 82 -0.04 -18.63 10.50
CA ASN A 82 -0.80 -19.28 11.57
C ASN A 82 -0.63 -20.83 11.62
N LEU A 83 -0.06 -21.42 10.56
CA LEU A 83 0.15 -22.87 10.46
C LEU A 83 1.52 -23.30 11.03
N LYS A 84 2.40 -22.35 11.30
CA LYS A 84 3.69 -22.60 11.96
C LYS A 84 3.41 -22.66 13.46
N GLY A 85 3.54 -23.82 14.09
CA GLY A 85 3.40 -23.96 15.54
C GLY A 85 4.54 -23.23 16.28
N GLY A 86 4.25 -22.80 17.53
CA GLY A 86 5.19 -22.09 18.38
C GLY A 86 4.97 -20.57 18.38
N GLU A 87 5.81 -19.86 19.13
CA GLU A 87 5.83 -18.40 19.21
C GLU A 87 6.64 -17.83 18.04
N SER A 88 6.11 -16.79 17.37
CA SER A 88 6.78 -16.12 16.26
C SER A 88 6.49 -14.61 16.28
N GLN A 89 7.51 -13.80 15.98
CA GLN A 89 7.40 -12.36 15.83
C GLN A 89 7.51 -11.97 14.35
N ILE A 90 6.49 -11.29 13.84
CA ILE A 90 6.34 -11.03 12.40
C ILE A 90 6.14 -9.54 12.16
N ILE A 91 6.91 -8.97 11.24
CA ILE A 91 6.62 -7.64 10.70
C ILE A 91 5.73 -7.78 9.47
N VAL A 92 4.61 -7.10 9.47
CA VAL A 92 3.78 -6.87 8.28
C VAL A 92 4.09 -5.47 7.74
N TYR A 93 4.61 -5.43 6.53
CA TYR A 93 4.97 -4.21 5.79
C TYR A 93 3.97 -4.04 4.65
N ASP A 94 3.02 -3.12 4.81
CA ASP A 94 1.95 -2.87 3.84
C ASP A 94 2.14 -1.51 3.16
N LEU A 95 2.56 -1.56 1.89
CA LEU A 95 2.72 -0.37 1.06
C LEU A 95 1.65 -0.35 -0.01
N GLY A 96 0.59 0.38 0.28
CA GLY A 96 -0.56 0.55 -0.59
C GLY A 96 -0.36 1.59 -1.71
N GLY A 97 -1.45 2.01 -2.32
CA GLY A 97 -1.45 3.05 -3.37
C GLY A 97 -1.17 4.45 -2.84
N GLY A 98 -1.66 4.78 -1.66
CA GLY A 98 -1.55 6.12 -1.05
C GLY A 98 -1.17 6.11 0.42
N THR A 99 -1.12 4.94 1.07
CA THR A 99 -0.77 4.77 2.47
C THR A 99 0.30 3.71 2.65
N PHE A 100 1.03 3.82 3.72
CA PHE A 100 2.06 2.90 4.14
C PHE A 100 1.88 2.54 5.61
N ASP A 101 1.71 1.27 5.91
CA ASP A 101 1.49 0.76 7.25
C ASP A 101 2.49 -0.35 7.58
N VAL A 102 3.02 -0.31 8.79
CA VAL A 102 3.91 -1.35 9.36
C VAL A 102 3.32 -1.79 10.68
N SER A 103 3.18 -3.10 10.87
CA SER A 103 2.70 -3.68 12.11
C SER A 103 3.63 -4.79 12.55
N LEU A 104 3.92 -4.83 13.84
CA LEU A 104 4.59 -5.94 14.49
C LEU A 104 3.56 -6.81 15.19
N LEU A 105 3.54 -8.10 14.85
CA LEU A 105 2.66 -9.09 15.42
C LEU A 105 3.46 -10.14 16.18
N ALA A 106 2.91 -10.58 17.32
CA ALA A 106 3.25 -11.86 17.93
C ALA A 106 2.19 -12.90 17.55
N ILE A 107 2.63 -14.12 17.26
CA ILE A 107 1.77 -15.27 17.04
C ILE A 107 2.17 -16.33 18.05
N GLU A 108 1.22 -16.75 18.89
CA GLU A 108 1.40 -17.81 19.86
C GLU A 108 0.20 -18.76 19.78
N ASP A 109 0.44 -20.02 19.49
CA ASP A 109 -0.60 -21.07 19.37
C ASP A 109 -1.79 -20.68 18.49
N GLY A 110 -1.52 -19.95 17.39
CA GLY A 110 -2.56 -19.49 16.44
C GLY A 110 -3.33 -18.23 16.90
N VAL A 111 -2.96 -17.66 18.03
CA VAL A 111 -3.47 -16.36 18.50
C VAL A 111 -2.56 -15.25 17.97
N PHE A 112 -3.18 -14.22 17.39
CA PHE A 112 -2.47 -13.06 16.83
C PHE A 112 -2.63 -11.88 17.78
N GLU A 113 -1.52 -11.31 18.21
CA GLU A 113 -1.45 -10.07 18.96
C GLU A 113 -0.72 -9.00 18.15
N VAL A 114 -1.28 -7.81 18.05
CA VAL A 114 -0.61 -6.65 17.43
C VAL A 114 0.15 -5.90 18.53
N LEU A 115 1.48 -5.96 18.49
CA LEU A 115 2.35 -5.35 19.51
C LEU A 115 2.55 -3.87 19.30
N ALA A 116 2.73 -3.46 18.04
CA ALA A 116 2.91 -2.05 17.68
C ALA A 116 2.52 -1.82 16.21
N THR A 117 2.10 -0.59 15.90
CA THR A 117 1.83 -0.12 14.53
C THR A 117 2.47 1.24 14.31
N ALA A 118 2.91 1.50 13.08
CA ALA A 118 3.34 2.83 12.63
C ALA A 118 3.13 2.93 11.12
N GLY A 119 3.09 4.15 10.58
CA GLY A 119 2.88 4.31 9.14
C GLY A 119 3.00 5.75 8.67
N ASP A 120 2.62 5.95 7.42
CA ASP A 120 2.51 7.26 6.79
C ASP A 120 1.27 7.29 5.88
N THR A 121 0.28 8.08 6.25
CA THR A 121 -0.99 8.22 5.51
C THR A 121 -0.85 8.95 4.17
N HIS A 122 0.35 9.47 3.87
CA HIS A 122 0.67 10.24 2.67
C HIS A 122 1.91 9.67 1.96
N LEU A 123 2.11 8.36 2.03
CA LEU A 123 3.20 7.66 1.34
C LEU A 123 2.66 6.38 0.71
N GLY A 124 2.73 6.30 -0.61
CA GLY A 124 2.24 5.12 -1.33
C GLY A 124 2.70 5.06 -2.77
N GLY A 125 2.16 4.12 -3.52
CA GLY A 125 2.50 3.87 -4.92
C GLY A 125 2.29 5.08 -5.84
N GLU A 126 1.33 5.95 -5.52
CA GLU A 126 1.07 7.17 -6.29
C GLU A 126 2.21 8.20 -6.17
N ASP A 127 2.87 8.28 -5.01
CA ASP A 127 3.99 9.19 -4.82
C ASP A 127 5.18 8.80 -5.70
N PHE A 128 5.41 7.49 -5.84
CA PHE A 128 6.44 6.98 -6.76
C PHE A 128 6.10 7.30 -8.21
N ASP A 129 4.84 7.15 -8.60
CA ASP A 129 4.38 7.48 -9.95
C ASP A 129 4.54 8.98 -10.23
N ASN A 130 4.17 9.83 -9.28
CA ASN A 130 4.27 11.29 -9.43
C ASN A 130 5.72 11.74 -9.67
N ARG A 131 6.71 11.14 -9.00
CA ARG A 131 8.14 11.43 -9.26
C ARG A 131 8.56 11.09 -10.69
N VAL A 132 8.06 9.99 -11.22
CA VAL A 132 8.34 9.56 -12.61
C VAL A 132 7.61 10.45 -13.60
N ILE A 133 6.36 10.83 -13.32
CA ILE A 133 5.59 11.76 -14.15
C ILE A 133 6.33 13.09 -14.25
N ASP A 134 6.74 13.67 -13.13
CA ASP A 134 7.50 14.92 -13.07
C ASP A 134 8.80 14.85 -13.88
N TYR A 135 9.48 13.72 -13.83
CA TYR A 135 10.68 13.48 -14.62
C TYR A 135 10.37 13.53 -16.12
N PHE A 136 9.33 12.83 -16.60
CA PHE A 136 8.97 12.82 -18.01
C PHE A 136 8.42 14.16 -18.49
N VAL A 137 7.66 14.87 -17.69
CA VAL A 137 7.20 16.23 -17.99
C VAL A 137 8.39 17.16 -18.22
N LYS A 138 9.38 17.15 -17.32
CA LYS A 138 10.61 17.93 -17.46
C LYS A 138 11.41 17.51 -18.69
N LEU A 139 11.52 16.23 -18.97
CA LEU A 139 12.22 15.69 -20.13
C LEU A 139 11.55 16.13 -21.42
N TYR A 140 10.23 16.03 -21.51
CA TYR A 140 9.44 16.46 -22.67
C TYR A 140 9.59 17.96 -22.91
N LYS A 141 9.42 18.76 -21.86
CA LYS A 141 9.62 20.21 -21.94
C LYS A 141 11.02 20.59 -22.43
N LYS A 142 12.06 19.87 -21.99
CA LYS A 142 13.44 20.08 -22.46
C LYS A 142 13.61 19.78 -23.95
N LYS A 143 12.91 18.76 -24.47
CA LYS A 143 13.02 18.32 -25.87
C LYS A 143 12.19 19.16 -26.83
N THR A 144 10.99 19.54 -26.43
CA THR A 144 10.01 20.22 -27.30
C THR A 144 9.81 21.71 -27.01
N GLY A 145 10.22 22.16 -25.83
CA GLY A 145 9.91 23.50 -25.34
C GLY A 145 8.51 23.66 -24.75
N THR A 146 7.63 22.66 -24.91
CA THR A 146 6.20 22.73 -24.52
C THR A 146 6.01 22.22 -23.10
N ASP A 147 5.21 22.96 -22.31
CA ASP A 147 4.80 22.56 -20.98
C ASP A 147 3.43 21.86 -21.03
N VAL A 148 3.40 20.57 -20.73
CA VAL A 148 2.19 19.73 -20.82
C VAL A 148 1.39 19.67 -19.52
N THR A 149 1.82 20.33 -18.46
CA THR A 149 1.16 20.27 -17.14
C THR A 149 -0.27 20.78 -17.15
N SER A 150 -0.59 21.72 -18.04
CA SER A 150 -1.94 22.25 -18.24
C SER A 150 -2.85 21.35 -19.08
N ASN A 151 -2.30 20.40 -19.85
CA ASN A 151 -3.07 19.48 -20.66
C ASN A 151 -3.48 18.24 -19.84
N LEU A 152 -4.68 18.28 -19.23
CA LEU A 152 -5.21 17.20 -18.40
C LEU A 152 -5.31 15.86 -19.14
N ARG A 153 -5.54 15.89 -20.48
CA ARG A 153 -5.61 14.67 -21.30
C ARG A 153 -4.24 14.02 -21.45
N ALA A 154 -3.21 14.82 -21.74
CA ALA A 154 -1.84 14.35 -21.84
C ALA A 154 -1.35 13.80 -20.48
N MET A 155 -1.59 14.53 -19.39
CA MET A 155 -1.26 14.09 -18.04
C MET A 155 -1.96 12.81 -17.65
N GLY A 156 -3.24 12.64 -18.01
CA GLY A 156 -4.00 11.40 -17.76
C GLY A 156 -3.47 10.19 -18.55
N LYS A 157 -2.99 10.39 -19.79
CA LYS A 157 -2.32 9.35 -20.57
C LYS A 157 -0.99 8.97 -19.93
N LEU A 158 -0.18 9.97 -19.55
CA LEU A 158 1.13 9.77 -18.93
C LEU A 158 1.01 9.01 -17.60
N LYS A 159 0.06 9.40 -16.72
CA LYS A 159 -0.19 8.71 -15.45
C LYS A 159 -0.46 7.21 -15.66
N ARG A 160 -1.29 6.84 -16.62
CA ARG A 160 -1.60 5.43 -16.91
C ARG A 160 -0.39 4.64 -17.41
N GLU A 161 0.38 5.23 -18.32
CA GLU A 161 1.56 4.53 -18.88
C GLU A 161 2.69 4.45 -17.84
N VAL A 162 2.86 5.43 -16.97
CA VAL A 162 3.82 5.37 -15.84
C VAL A 162 3.43 4.28 -14.86
N GLU A 163 2.16 4.16 -14.46
CA GLU A 163 1.69 3.10 -13.56
C GLU A 163 1.92 1.71 -14.18
N LYS A 164 1.62 1.54 -15.46
CA LYS A 164 1.89 0.31 -16.19
C LYS A 164 3.39 0.01 -16.27
N ALA A 165 4.21 1.02 -16.54
CA ALA A 165 5.66 0.90 -16.59
C ALA A 165 6.22 0.48 -15.21
N LYS A 166 5.74 1.05 -14.11
CA LYS A 166 6.11 0.66 -12.75
C LYS A 166 5.86 -0.83 -12.50
N ARG A 167 4.70 -1.36 -12.89
CA ARG A 167 4.39 -2.79 -12.76
C ARG A 167 5.33 -3.65 -13.62
N THR A 168 5.59 -3.24 -14.85
CA THR A 168 6.50 -3.94 -15.76
C THR A 168 7.93 -4.00 -15.21
N LEU A 169 8.41 -2.93 -14.58
CA LEU A 169 9.71 -2.88 -13.92
C LEU A 169 9.84 -3.80 -12.70
N SER A 170 8.75 -4.39 -12.22
CA SER A 170 8.82 -5.45 -11.20
C SER A 170 9.50 -6.72 -11.72
N SER A 171 9.34 -7.03 -12.99
CA SER A 171 9.92 -8.22 -13.63
C SER A 171 11.03 -7.90 -14.63
N GLN A 172 11.03 -6.70 -15.23
CA GLN A 172 11.97 -6.28 -16.26
C GLN A 172 12.95 -5.22 -15.75
N GLN A 173 14.10 -5.09 -16.43
CA GLN A 173 15.11 -4.08 -16.11
C GLN A 173 14.82 -2.72 -16.76
N SER A 174 14.06 -2.72 -17.85
CA SER A 174 13.66 -1.51 -18.57
C SER A 174 12.32 -1.73 -19.26
N THR A 175 11.61 -0.64 -19.48
CA THR A 175 10.38 -0.62 -20.29
C THR A 175 10.31 0.68 -21.08
N ARG A 176 9.58 0.66 -22.18
CA ARG A 176 9.36 1.84 -23.01
C ARG A 176 7.98 2.41 -22.72
N ILE A 177 7.92 3.71 -22.52
CA ILE A 177 6.68 4.48 -22.40
C ILE A 177 6.42 5.10 -23.78
N GLU A 178 5.32 4.69 -24.42
CA GLU A 178 4.91 5.15 -25.74
C GLU A 178 3.49 5.70 -25.65
N ILE A 179 3.32 6.96 -26.01
CA ILE A 179 2.02 7.63 -26.00
C ILE A 179 1.83 8.36 -27.32
N GLU A 180 0.96 7.81 -28.16
CA GLU A 180 0.60 8.43 -29.43
C GLU A 180 -0.23 9.70 -29.19
N SER A 181 0.02 10.72 -30.01
CA SER A 181 -0.64 12.03 -29.93
C SER A 181 -0.69 12.54 -28.49
N PHE A 182 0.48 12.59 -27.86
CA PHE A 182 0.64 13.02 -26.47
C PHE A 182 0.29 14.50 -26.31
N GLU A 183 0.86 15.36 -27.15
CA GLU A 183 0.61 16.80 -27.15
C GLU A 183 0.65 17.34 -28.57
N GLU A 184 -0.41 18.05 -29.04
CA GLU A 184 -0.51 18.69 -30.35
C GLU A 184 -0.12 17.77 -31.52
N GLY A 185 -0.45 16.49 -31.43
CA GLY A 185 -0.13 15.48 -32.45
C GLY A 185 1.27 14.89 -32.36
N ASN A 186 2.11 15.37 -31.44
CA ASN A 186 3.43 14.78 -31.18
C ASN A 186 3.31 13.55 -30.26
N ASP A 187 4.16 12.56 -30.49
CA ASP A 187 4.24 11.36 -29.68
C ASP A 187 5.25 11.53 -28.54
N LEU A 188 5.02 10.85 -27.42
CA LEU A 188 6.03 10.64 -26.39
C LEU A 188 6.55 9.21 -26.49
N SER A 189 7.86 9.04 -26.67
CA SER A 189 8.50 7.73 -26.72
C SER A 189 9.82 7.79 -25.96
N GLU A 190 9.82 7.21 -24.76
CA GLU A 190 10.95 7.27 -23.82
C GLU A 190 11.15 5.94 -23.11
N THR A 191 12.39 5.66 -22.74
CA THR A 191 12.73 4.46 -21.97
C THR A 191 12.87 4.79 -20.49
N LEU A 192 12.18 4.02 -19.65
CA LEU A 192 12.36 4.03 -18.22
C LEU A 192 13.08 2.75 -17.77
N THR A 193 14.21 2.90 -17.09
CA THR A 193 14.93 1.78 -16.49
C THR A 193 14.59 1.64 -15.01
N ARG A 194 14.70 0.42 -14.47
CA ARG A 194 14.55 0.16 -13.04
C ARG A 194 15.51 1.03 -12.20
N ALA A 195 16.76 1.13 -12.62
CA ALA A 195 17.76 1.96 -11.95
C ALA A 195 17.33 3.44 -11.90
N LYS A 196 16.74 3.97 -12.98
CA LYS A 196 16.24 5.34 -13.00
C LYS A 196 15.01 5.53 -12.12
N PHE A 197 14.10 4.56 -12.11
CA PHE A 197 12.95 4.55 -11.20
C PHE A 197 13.41 4.56 -9.72
N GLU A 198 14.38 3.71 -9.38
CA GLU A 198 14.96 3.66 -8.03
C GLU A 198 15.66 4.97 -7.64
N GLU A 199 16.43 5.55 -8.55
CA GLU A 199 17.10 6.85 -8.34
C GLU A 199 16.10 7.97 -8.01
N LEU A 200 15.02 8.06 -8.81
CA LEU A 200 13.99 9.09 -8.64
C LEU A 200 13.22 8.95 -7.31
N ASN A 201 13.16 7.75 -6.74
CA ASN A 201 12.34 7.42 -5.59
C ASN A 201 13.16 7.05 -4.33
N MET A 202 14.47 7.17 -4.36
CA MET A 202 15.36 6.70 -3.30
C MET A 202 15.08 7.34 -1.93
N ASP A 203 14.71 8.61 -1.91
CA ASP A 203 14.33 9.34 -0.70
C ASP A 203 13.03 8.79 -0.08
N LEU A 204 12.04 8.49 -0.91
CA LEU A 204 10.78 7.88 -0.48
C LEU A 204 11.02 6.46 0.06
N PHE A 205 11.89 5.68 -0.58
CA PHE A 205 12.26 4.35 -0.08
C PHE A 205 12.93 4.41 1.29
N ARG A 206 13.82 5.36 1.51
CA ARG A 206 14.43 5.56 2.84
C ARG A 206 13.41 6.00 3.88
N LYS A 207 12.39 6.76 3.46
CA LYS A 207 11.32 7.23 4.36
C LYS A 207 10.52 6.05 4.94
N THR A 208 10.34 4.96 4.19
CA THR A 208 9.62 3.77 4.67
C THR A 208 10.33 3.03 5.82
N MET A 209 11.63 3.23 6.00
CA MET A 209 12.37 2.57 7.08
C MET A 209 12.07 3.15 8.46
N LYS A 210 11.65 4.42 8.54
CA LYS A 210 11.36 5.07 9.83
C LYS A 210 10.22 4.41 10.61
N PRO A 211 9.04 4.10 10.00
CA PRO A 211 7.99 3.33 10.68
C PRO A 211 8.46 1.94 11.12
N VAL A 212 9.31 1.26 10.34
CA VAL A 212 9.88 -0.04 10.75
C VAL A 212 10.71 0.09 12.03
N GLU A 213 11.60 1.08 12.09
CA GLU A 213 12.39 1.36 13.29
C GLU A 213 11.51 1.75 14.48
N GLN A 214 10.40 2.48 14.19
CA GLN A 214 9.47 2.93 15.22
C GLN A 214 8.73 1.75 15.87
N VAL A 215 8.14 0.82 15.09
CA VAL A 215 7.42 -0.33 15.66
C VAL A 215 8.32 -1.23 16.48
N LEU A 216 9.56 -1.45 16.06
CA LEU A 216 10.53 -2.22 16.81
C LEU A 216 10.85 -1.57 18.16
N LYS A 217 11.01 -0.24 18.16
CA LYS A 217 11.28 0.54 19.37
C LYS A 217 10.07 0.55 20.32
N ASP A 218 8.86 0.74 19.78
CA ASP A 218 7.65 0.84 20.61
C ASP A 218 7.30 -0.50 21.26
N ALA A 219 7.51 -1.60 20.57
CA ALA A 219 7.36 -2.94 21.12
C ALA A 219 8.59 -3.41 21.95
N ASN A 220 9.68 -2.64 21.98
CA ASN A 220 10.93 -3.02 22.63
C ASN A 220 11.48 -4.37 22.13
N VAL A 221 11.36 -4.62 20.84
CA VAL A 221 11.83 -5.82 20.15
C VAL A 221 13.06 -5.49 19.33
N LYS A 222 14.06 -6.36 19.31
CA LYS A 222 15.23 -6.21 18.45
C LYS A 222 14.94 -6.79 17.06
N LYS A 223 15.61 -6.26 16.05
CA LYS A 223 15.46 -6.76 14.67
C LYS A 223 15.91 -8.23 14.51
N GLU A 224 16.83 -8.68 15.36
CA GLU A 224 17.32 -10.06 15.39
C GLU A 224 16.29 -11.05 15.93
N ASP A 225 15.28 -10.56 16.66
CA ASP A 225 14.19 -11.35 17.25
C ASP A 225 13.00 -11.48 16.30
N ILE A 226 13.08 -10.91 15.09
CA ILE A 226 12.03 -11.01 14.07
C ILE A 226 12.24 -12.28 13.25
N ASP A 227 11.26 -13.15 13.28
CA ASP A 227 11.29 -14.44 12.57
C ASP A 227 10.96 -14.29 11.09
N GLU A 228 10.03 -13.38 10.75
CA GLU A 228 9.55 -13.25 9.38
C GLU A 228 9.06 -11.82 9.05
N VAL A 229 9.20 -11.43 7.77
CA VAL A 229 8.67 -10.18 7.23
C VAL A 229 7.66 -10.49 6.13
N CYS A 230 6.40 -10.23 6.42
CA CYS A 230 5.31 -10.30 5.46
C CYS A 230 5.20 -8.97 4.71
N ARG A 231 5.36 -8.99 3.40
CA ARG A 231 5.33 -7.78 2.56
C ARG A 231 4.10 -7.77 1.68
N MET A 232 3.21 -6.83 1.95
CA MET A 232 2.09 -6.51 1.09
C MET A 232 2.43 -5.26 0.28
N VAL A 233 2.60 -5.45 -1.02
CA VAL A 233 3.00 -4.37 -1.92
C VAL A 233 2.04 -4.37 -3.09
N GLY A 234 0.91 -3.69 -2.93
CA GLY A 234 -0.23 -3.77 -3.83
C GLY A 234 0.01 -3.17 -5.23
N SER A 235 0.84 -2.14 -5.34
CA SER A 235 1.05 -1.44 -6.62
C SER A 235 2.50 -1.02 -6.86
N THR A 236 3.45 -1.53 -6.08
CA THR A 236 4.83 -1.07 -6.09
C THR A 236 5.77 -2.03 -6.80
N CYS A 237 6.82 -1.48 -7.40
CA CYS A 237 7.87 -2.23 -8.07
C CYS A 237 8.59 -3.17 -7.08
N ALA A 238 8.80 -4.42 -7.47
CA ALA A 238 9.58 -5.42 -6.72
C ALA A 238 11.04 -4.97 -6.39
N ALA A 239 11.47 -3.84 -6.94
CA ALA A 239 12.74 -3.21 -6.60
C ALA A 239 12.86 -2.86 -5.11
N LEU A 240 11.73 -2.49 -4.47
CA LEU A 240 11.67 -2.20 -3.03
C LEU A 240 11.92 -3.46 -2.19
N THR A 241 11.43 -4.60 -2.66
CA THR A 241 11.42 -5.84 -1.90
C THR A 241 12.78 -6.54 -1.79
N ARG A 242 13.79 -6.10 -2.53
CA ARG A 242 15.14 -6.71 -2.53
C ARG A 242 16.12 -5.99 -1.61
N ARG A 243 15.77 -4.83 -1.05
CA ARG A 243 16.65 -4.02 -0.21
C ARG A 243 16.20 -3.92 1.25
N LEU A 244 15.03 -4.46 1.58
CA LEU A 244 14.53 -4.71 2.94
C LEU A 244 14.86 -6.16 3.33
#